data_734a68654514170b6a11584291bd2591
#
_entry.id   734a68654514170b6a11584291bd2591
#
_cell.length_a   1.000
_cell.length_b   1.000
_cell.length_c   1.000
_cell.angle_alpha   90.00
_cell.angle_beta   90.00
_cell.angle_gamma   90.00
#
_symmetry.space_group_name_H-M   'P 1'
#
loop_
_entity.id
_entity.type
_entity.pdbx_description
1 polymer ?
#
loop_
_entity_poly.entity_id
_entity_poly.type
_entity_poly.pdbx_seq_one_letter_code
_entity_poly.pdbx_strand_id
1 'polypeptide(L)'
;MMGKIGKAIKALWWIARRPVLLNRVLTDEDTWQGYVERKYGLPEGLPVIKMDQLIGADSVSLGPMTFLDGGSLPTDIMLLAGLAEGFRDCRYFEIGTWRGESVSTLSPRVASCHTLCLTDQEMRKRGMPEKTIASHRLFSRDLDNVTQLRGDSRSYDFASLDQKFDLVFIDGDHHHDFLVSDTRNVFEHLVHDGSIVVWHDYGFHPDEVRFEVMAAILDGVGHDRTERVYQVAHTKCAIYTGKEYPSKPAEFPVIPEEYFTFDLSRKKIQAPRNKPI
;
A
#
# COMPACT_ATOMS: atom_id res chain seq x y z
N MET A 1 24.09 -33.59 5.70
CA MET A 1 23.46 -32.50 4.94
C MET A 1 22.70 -33.10 3.75
N MET A 2 21.40 -32.93 3.64
CA MET A 2 20.63 -33.43 2.49
C MET A 2 21.06 -32.70 1.21
N GLY A 3 21.38 -33.43 0.16
CA GLY A 3 21.68 -32.87 -1.16
C GLY A 3 20.46 -32.17 -1.79
N LYS A 4 20.64 -31.36 -2.86
CA LYS A 4 19.57 -30.59 -3.55
C LYS A 4 18.38 -31.50 -3.93
N ILE A 5 18.62 -32.72 -4.43
CA ILE A 5 17.57 -33.68 -4.80
C ILE A 5 16.73 -34.10 -3.58
N GLY A 6 17.37 -34.39 -2.45
CA GLY A 6 16.64 -34.73 -1.23
C GLY A 6 15.78 -33.58 -0.68
N LYS A 7 16.23 -32.33 -0.84
CA LYS A 7 15.41 -31.14 -0.51
C LYS A 7 14.21 -31.03 -1.44
N ALA A 8 14.38 -31.23 -2.75
CA ALA A 8 13.29 -31.17 -3.73
C ALA A 8 12.22 -32.24 -3.44
N ILE A 9 12.61 -33.51 -3.18
CA ILE A 9 11.67 -34.59 -2.81
C ILE A 9 10.91 -34.23 -1.53
N LYS A 10 11.58 -33.68 -0.52
CA LYS A 10 10.95 -33.23 0.71
C LYS A 10 9.98 -32.08 0.48
N ALA A 11 10.31 -31.11 -0.39
CA ALA A 11 9.44 -30.01 -0.76
C ALA A 11 8.18 -30.52 -1.47
N LEU A 12 8.29 -31.38 -2.47
CA LEU A 12 7.16 -32.01 -3.16
C LEU A 12 6.23 -32.76 -2.19
N TRP A 13 6.79 -33.47 -1.23
CA TRP A 13 6.01 -34.17 -0.21
C TRP A 13 5.25 -33.21 0.70
N TRP A 14 5.86 -32.09 1.10
CA TRP A 14 5.17 -31.05 1.89
C TRP A 14 4.07 -30.34 1.09
N ILE A 15 4.32 -30.04 -0.19
CA ILE A 15 3.33 -29.43 -1.10
C ILE A 15 2.12 -30.37 -1.26
N ALA A 16 2.35 -31.67 -1.48
CA ALA A 16 1.28 -32.66 -1.60
C ALA A 16 0.40 -32.73 -0.33
N ARG A 17 1.00 -32.55 0.85
CA ARG A 17 0.26 -32.54 2.13
C ARG A 17 -0.39 -31.20 2.48
N ARG A 18 0.13 -30.11 1.94
CA ARG A 18 -0.32 -28.75 2.20
C ARG A 18 -0.32 -27.95 0.89
N PRO A 19 -1.36 -28.14 0.03
CA PRO A 19 -1.38 -27.51 -1.30
C PRO A 19 -1.26 -25.97 -1.27
N VAL A 20 -1.65 -25.35 -0.16
CA VAL A 20 -1.48 -23.89 0.06
C VAL A 20 -0.02 -23.42 -0.09
N LEU A 21 0.96 -24.34 0.08
CA LEU A 21 2.38 -24.02 -0.16
C LEU A 21 2.67 -23.76 -1.64
N LEU A 22 1.83 -24.22 -2.57
CA LEU A 22 1.97 -23.88 -3.99
C LEU A 22 1.93 -22.38 -4.21
N ASN A 23 1.08 -21.66 -3.51
CA ASN A 23 0.97 -20.20 -3.61
C ASN A 23 2.24 -19.45 -3.17
N ARG A 24 3.18 -20.14 -2.51
CA ARG A 24 4.49 -19.60 -2.12
C ARG A 24 5.63 -20.05 -3.02
N VAL A 25 5.39 -21.01 -3.87
CA VAL A 25 6.39 -21.60 -4.79
C VAL A 25 6.12 -21.18 -6.23
N LEU A 26 4.84 -21.08 -6.59
CA LEU A 26 4.38 -20.60 -7.88
C LEU A 26 4.00 -19.12 -7.72
N THR A 27 5.01 -18.29 -7.62
CA THR A 27 4.79 -16.85 -7.84
C THR A 27 4.80 -16.69 -9.36
N ASP A 28 3.72 -16.13 -9.93
CA ASP A 28 3.65 -15.82 -11.36
C ASP A 28 4.48 -14.57 -11.71
N GLU A 29 5.46 -14.20 -10.86
CA GLU A 29 6.27 -13.00 -11.01
C GLU A 29 7.04 -12.97 -12.34
N ASP A 30 7.64 -14.10 -12.76
CA ASP A 30 8.33 -14.18 -14.06
C ASP A 30 7.35 -13.91 -15.23
N THR A 31 6.11 -14.37 -15.10
CA THR A 31 5.03 -14.14 -16.09
C THR A 31 4.63 -12.67 -16.11
N TRP A 32 4.47 -12.06 -14.95
CA TRP A 32 4.13 -10.65 -14.82
C TRP A 32 5.28 -9.74 -15.24
N GLN A 33 6.53 -10.09 -14.91
CA GLN A 33 7.71 -9.37 -15.41
C GLN A 33 7.75 -9.36 -16.93
N GLY A 34 7.59 -10.54 -17.57
CA GLY A 34 7.53 -10.63 -19.02
C GLY A 34 6.33 -9.89 -19.64
N TYR A 35 5.22 -9.77 -18.93
CA TYR A 35 4.08 -8.94 -19.36
C TYR A 35 4.44 -7.45 -19.35
N VAL A 36 5.01 -6.96 -18.25
CA VAL A 36 5.41 -5.57 -18.08
C VAL A 36 6.49 -5.19 -19.08
N GLU A 37 7.50 -6.04 -19.27
CA GLU A 37 8.55 -5.81 -20.27
C GLU A 37 7.98 -5.64 -21.68
N ARG A 38 7.11 -6.57 -22.12
CA ARG A 38 6.51 -6.53 -23.48
C ARG A 38 5.59 -5.34 -23.69
N LYS A 39 4.84 -4.94 -22.67
CA LYS A 39 3.80 -3.91 -22.82
C LYS A 39 4.31 -2.49 -22.52
N TYR A 40 5.21 -2.35 -21.56
CA TYR A 40 5.66 -1.07 -21.02
C TYR A 40 7.16 -0.80 -21.19
N GLY A 41 7.95 -1.82 -21.54
CA GLY A 41 9.40 -1.69 -21.71
C GLY A 41 10.15 -1.49 -20.38
N LEU A 42 9.65 -1.99 -19.27
CA LEU A 42 10.18 -1.80 -17.92
C LEU A 42 10.54 -3.14 -17.26
N PRO A 43 11.58 -3.87 -17.75
CA PRO A 43 11.90 -5.22 -17.26
C PRO A 43 12.43 -5.25 -15.82
N GLU A 44 13.02 -4.15 -15.34
CA GLU A 44 13.66 -4.06 -14.01
C GLU A 44 12.77 -3.38 -12.97
N GLY A 45 11.68 -2.72 -13.39
CA GLY A 45 10.80 -1.98 -12.49
C GLY A 45 10.53 -0.55 -12.96
N LEU A 46 9.78 0.19 -12.14
CA LEU A 46 9.51 1.62 -12.37
C LEU A 46 10.77 2.45 -12.17
N PRO A 47 10.88 3.63 -12.84
CA PRO A 47 11.92 4.60 -12.52
C PRO A 47 11.88 4.97 -11.03
N VAL A 48 13.05 5.08 -10.40
CA VAL A 48 13.21 5.32 -8.96
C VAL A 48 13.44 6.79 -8.69
N ILE A 49 12.68 7.36 -7.76
CA ILE A 49 12.88 8.69 -7.20
C ILE A 49 13.23 8.62 -5.72
N LYS A 50 13.99 9.60 -5.25
CA LYS A 50 14.36 9.68 -3.84
C LYS A 50 13.25 10.34 -3.02
N MET A 51 13.15 9.96 -1.75
CA MET A 51 12.14 10.50 -0.84
C MET A 51 12.30 12.01 -0.61
N ASP A 52 13.54 12.52 -0.51
CA ASP A 52 13.86 13.95 -0.33
C ASP A 52 13.41 14.84 -1.49
N GLN A 53 13.19 14.27 -2.67
CA GLN A 53 12.62 14.99 -3.82
C GLN A 53 11.10 15.23 -3.65
N LEU A 54 10.44 14.41 -2.83
CA LEU A 54 8.98 14.40 -2.64
C LEU A 54 8.55 15.13 -1.38
N ILE A 55 9.31 14.96 -0.30
CA ILE A 55 8.99 15.51 1.02
C ILE A 55 10.12 16.42 1.50
N GLY A 56 9.74 17.53 2.11
CA GLY A 56 10.72 18.51 2.62
C GLY A 56 11.17 18.23 4.06
N ALA A 57 10.70 17.17 4.71
CA ALA A 57 10.97 16.87 6.11
C ALA A 57 12.03 15.77 6.26
N ASP A 58 13.11 16.06 6.98
CA ASP A 58 14.16 15.08 7.32
C ASP A 58 13.73 14.14 8.46
N SER A 59 12.65 14.47 9.17
CA SER A 59 12.12 13.65 10.27
C SER A 59 10.61 13.77 10.39
N VAL A 60 9.95 12.66 10.72
CA VAL A 60 8.50 12.60 10.93
C VAL A 60 8.21 11.81 12.20
N SER A 61 7.30 12.33 13.03
CA SER A 61 6.77 11.57 14.16
C SER A 61 5.68 10.63 13.68
N LEU A 62 5.90 9.32 13.80
CA LEU A 62 4.93 8.31 13.39
C LEU A 62 3.93 8.00 14.51
N GLY A 63 2.74 7.60 14.13
CA GLY A 63 1.71 7.08 15.02
C GLY A 63 2.03 5.68 15.57
N PRO A 64 1.05 5.00 16.17
CA PRO A 64 1.24 3.65 16.65
C PRO A 64 1.50 2.68 15.49
N MET A 65 2.50 1.82 15.66
CA MET A 65 2.83 0.72 14.75
C MET A 65 2.97 -0.58 15.53
N THR A 66 2.38 -1.64 15.06
CA THR A 66 2.43 -2.95 15.74
C THR A 66 3.60 -3.82 15.30
N PHE A 67 4.21 -3.54 14.15
CA PHE A 67 5.23 -4.38 13.51
C PHE A 67 4.78 -5.83 13.31
N LEU A 68 3.48 -6.04 13.15
CA LEU A 68 2.89 -7.34 12.82
C LEU A 68 2.62 -7.42 11.31
N ASP A 69 2.42 -8.65 10.84
CA ASP A 69 2.14 -8.96 9.43
C ASP A 69 0.99 -8.10 8.86
N GLY A 70 1.09 -7.74 7.59
CA GLY A 70 0.16 -6.85 6.89
C GLY A 70 0.26 -5.38 7.33
N GLY A 71 1.38 -4.93 7.90
CA GLY A 71 1.65 -3.53 8.20
C GLY A 71 2.64 -2.92 7.21
N SER A 72 2.55 -1.59 7.04
CA SER A 72 3.48 -0.81 6.24
C SER A 72 4.83 -0.63 6.95
N LEU A 73 5.89 -0.37 6.19
CA LEU A 73 7.18 0.02 6.77
C LEU A 73 7.09 1.42 7.40
N PRO A 74 7.93 1.73 8.40
CA PRO A 74 8.05 3.10 8.91
C PRO A 74 8.35 4.13 7.82
N THR A 75 9.12 3.75 6.81
CA THR A 75 9.46 4.59 5.65
C THR A 75 8.27 4.84 4.73
N ASP A 76 7.35 3.87 4.56
CA ASP A 76 6.10 4.06 3.81
C ASP A 76 5.21 5.09 4.51
N ILE A 77 5.09 4.99 5.84
CA ILE A 77 4.28 5.93 6.63
C ILE A 77 4.96 7.31 6.71
N MET A 78 6.30 7.38 6.74
CA MET A 78 7.05 8.62 6.65
C MET A 78 6.78 9.34 5.32
N LEU A 79 6.80 8.60 4.21
CA LEU A 79 6.46 9.13 2.89
C LEU A 79 5.06 9.75 2.89
N LEU A 80 4.05 9.00 3.33
CA LEU A 80 2.66 9.49 3.37
C LEU A 80 2.51 10.73 4.24
N ALA A 81 3.12 10.75 5.43
CA ALA A 81 3.05 11.88 6.34
C ALA A 81 3.72 13.14 5.75
N GLY A 82 4.90 12.99 5.16
CA GLY A 82 5.61 14.10 4.52
C GLY A 82 4.88 14.62 3.27
N LEU A 83 4.27 13.75 2.48
CA LEU A 83 3.42 14.15 1.35
C LEU A 83 2.19 14.96 1.83
N ALA A 84 1.52 14.50 2.91
CA ALA A 84 0.37 15.20 3.47
C ALA A 84 0.72 16.61 3.97
N GLU A 85 1.89 16.77 4.59
CA GLU A 85 2.41 18.07 5.06
C GLU A 85 2.77 19.03 3.91
N GLY A 86 2.96 18.53 2.70
CA GLY A 86 3.18 19.32 1.48
C GLY A 86 1.92 20.02 0.97
N PHE A 87 0.74 19.67 1.44
CA PHE A 87 -0.53 20.31 1.09
C PHE A 87 -1.00 21.24 2.22
N ARG A 88 -1.56 22.36 1.82
CA ARG A 88 -2.35 23.17 2.75
C ARG A 88 -3.74 22.54 2.89
N ASP A 89 -4.16 22.18 4.09
CA ASP A 89 -5.49 21.59 4.36
C ASP A 89 -5.72 20.26 3.59
N CYS A 90 -4.74 19.36 3.58
CA CYS A 90 -4.76 18.09 2.88
C CYS A 90 -6.04 17.29 3.13
N ARG A 91 -6.69 16.83 2.07
CA ARG A 91 -7.79 15.86 2.10
C ARG A 91 -7.21 14.49 1.71
N TYR A 92 -7.25 13.57 2.64
CA TYR A 92 -6.67 12.24 2.49
C TYR A 92 -7.73 11.17 2.30
N PHE A 93 -7.49 10.25 1.36
CA PHE A 93 -8.31 9.06 1.14
C PHE A 93 -7.45 7.79 1.16
N GLU A 94 -7.96 6.72 1.78
CA GLU A 94 -7.27 5.43 1.83
C GLU A 94 -8.21 4.27 1.48
N ILE A 95 -7.78 3.38 0.59
CA ILE A 95 -8.39 2.08 0.36
C ILE A 95 -7.56 1.04 1.09
N GLY A 96 -8.15 0.34 2.08
CA GLY A 96 -7.46 -0.65 2.90
C GLY A 96 -7.06 -0.14 4.28
N THR A 97 -8.00 -0.05 5.20
CA THR A 97 -7.75 0.50 6.55
C THR A 97 -6.91 -0.40 7.45
N TRP A 98 -7.03 -1.72 7.32
CA TRP A 98 -6.46 -2.73 8.23
C TRP A 98 -6.58 -2.31 9.70
N ARG A 99 -5.45 -2.22 10.46
CA ARG A 99 -5.45 -1.77 11.86
C ARG A 99 -5.57 -0.25 12.01
N GLY A 100 -5.42 0.52 10.91
CA GLY A 100 -5.49 1.99 10.90
C GLY A 100 -4.21 2.65 11.38
N GLU A 101 -3.04 2.03 11.18
CA GLU A 101 -1.73 2.57 11.56
C GLU A 101 -1.37 3.79 10.70
N SER A 102 -1.55 3.72 9.38
CA SER A 102 -1.44 4.82 8.43
C SER A 102 -2.42 5.95 8.79
N VAL A 103 -3.71 5.63 8.88
CA VAL A 103 -4.79 6.59 9.22
C VAL A 103 -4.48 7.33 10.52
N SER A 104 -4.03 6.64 11.56
CA SER A 104 -3.73 7.26 12.84
C SER A 104 -2.52 8.20 12.80
N THR A 105 -1.57 7.96 11.90
CA THR A 105 -0.43 8.86 11.66
C THR A 105 -0.86 10.08 10.83
N LEU A 106 -1.72 9.88 9.83
CA LEU A 106 -2.16 10.92 8.90
C LEU A 106 -3.22 11.85 9.51
N SER A 107 -4.15 11.30 10.31
CA SER A 107 -5.27 12.04 10.89
C SER A 107 -4.89 13.41 11.50
N PRO A 108 -3.84 13.56 12.34
CA PRO A 108 -3.48 14.86 12.90
C PRO A 108 -2.83 15.84 11.91
N ARG A 109 -2.51 15.39 10.68
CA ARG A 109 -1.81 16.17 9.64
C ARG A 109 -2.71 16.61 8.50
N VAL A 110 -3.93 16.12 8.44
CA VAL A 110 -4.84 16.34 7.32
C VAL A 110 -6.13 17.03 7.78
N ALA A 111 -6.73 17.83 6.90
CA ALA A 111 -8.00 18.49 7.20
C ALA A 111 -9.15 17.50 7.31
N SER A 112 -9.14 16.47 6.46
CA SER A 112 -10.10 15.35 6.52
C SER A 112 -9.43 14.05 6.06
N CYS A 113 -9.86 12.96 6.68
CA CYS A 113 -9.39 11.63 6.37
C CYS A 113 -10.58 10.73 6.08
N HIS A 114 -10.59 10.08 4.92
CA HIS A 114 -11.56 9.06 4.56
C HIS A 114 -10.81 7.74 4.39
N THR A 115 -11.35 6.66 4.94
CA THR A 115 -10.76 5.34 4.77
C THR A 115 -11.84 4.30 4.49
N LEU A 116 -11.63 3.50 3.44
CA LEU A 116 -12.57 2.47 2.98
C LEU A 116 -12.03 1.09 3.31
N CYS A 117 -12.85 0.28 3.97
CA CYS A 117 -12.57 -1.15 4.15
C CYS A 117 -13.86 -1.97 4.09
N LEU A 118 -13.72 -3.28 3.90
CA LEU A 118 -14.82 -4.22 3.91
C LEU A 118 -15.68 -4.06 5.19
N THR A 119 -16.98 -4.34 5.06
CA THR A 119 -17.85 -4.52 6.22
C THR A 119 -17.46 -5.79 6.99
N ASP A 120 -17.78 -5.84 8.28
CA ASP A 120 -17.52 -7.04 9.08
C ASP A 120 -18.25 -8.28 8.51
N GLN A 121 -19.42 -8.08 7.87
CA GLN A 121 -20.15 -9.15 7.19
C GLN A 121 -19.41 -9.67 5.95
N GLU A 122 -18.85 -8.80 5.14
CA GLU A 122 -18.05 -9.17 3.96
C GLU A 122 -16.77 -9.90 4.38
N MET A 123 -16.11 -9.43 5.43
CA MET A 123 -14.94 -10.11 6.01
C MET A 123 -15.28 -11.54 6.48
N ARG A 124 -16.44 -11.72 7.17
CA ARG A 124 -16.92 -13.06 7.57
C ARG A 124 -17.23 -13.95 6.37
N LYS A 125 -17.87 -13.40 5.34
CA LYS A 125 -18.16 -14.13 4.09
C LYS A 125 -16.87 -14.61 3.40
N ARG A 126 -15.77 -13.87 3.54
CA ARG A 126 -14.43 -14.25 3.04
C ARG A 126 -13.68 -15.18 3.99
N GLY A 127 -14.29 -15.61 5.10
CA GLY A 127 -13.73 -16.56 6.06
C GLY A 127 -12.68 -15.95 7.00
N MET A 128 -12.65 -14.64 7.18
CA MET A 128 -11.71 -14.00 8.11
C MET A 128 -12.07 -14.35 9.56
N PRO A 129 -11.10 -14.70 10.41
CA PRO A 129 -11.32 -14.97 11.82
C PRO A 129 -11.88 -13.75 12.57
N GLU A 130 -12.77 -13.95 13.54
CA GLU A 130 -13.36 -12.86 14.35
C GLU A 130 -12.30 -11.98 15.03
N LYS A 131 -11.17 -12.58 15.48
CA LYS A 131 -10.07 -11.82 16.05
C LYS A 131 -9.42 -10.86 15.05
N THR A 132 -9.31 -11.26 13.79
CA THR A 132 -8.81 -10.42 12.69
C THR A 132 -9.80 -9.29 12.42
N ILE A 133 -11.10 -9.60 12.32
CA ILE A 133 -12.16 -8.59 12.12
C ILE A 133 -12.16 -7.56 13.27
N ALA A 134 -12.05 -8.02 14.52
CA ALA A 134 -11.99 -7.14 15.68
C ALA A 134 -10.75 -6.24 15.73
N SER A 135 -9.65 -6.62 15.04
CA SER A 135 -8.44 -5.81 14.96
C SER A 135 -8.48 -4.74 13.86
N HIS A 136 -9.44 -4.82 12.95
CA HIS A 136 -9.63 -3.78 11.94
C HIS A 136 -9.97 -2.44 12.60
N ARG A 137 -9.36 -1.38 12.08
CA ARG A 137 -9.54 0.01 12.55
C ARG A 137 -9.16 0.21 14.02
N LEU A 138 -8.25 -0.64 14.55
CA LEU A 138 -7.86 -0.61 15.97
C LEU A 138 -7.39 0.78 16.41
N PHE A 139 -6.64 1.47 15.55
CA PHE A 139 -6.06 2.79 15.85
C PHE A 139 -6.81 3.95 15.20
N SER A 140 -7.82 3.69 14.34
CA SER A 140 -8.50 4.75 13.60
C SER A 140 -9.99 4.93 13.94
N ARG A 141 -10.60 3.96 14.63
CA ARG A 141 -12.06 3.94 14.85
C ARG A 141 -12.62 5.09 15.68
N ASP A 142 -11.80 5.66 16.56
CA ASP A 142 -12.22 6.70 17.52
C ASP A 142 -11.59 8.07 17.20
N LEU A 143 -11.08 8.26 15.98
CA LEU A 143 -10.51 9.54 15.54
C LEU A 143 -11.61 10.44 14.97
N ASP A 144 -11.67 11.69 15.45
CA ASP A 144 -12.80 12.61 15.19
C ASP A 144 -12.88 13.10 13.73
N ASN A 145 -11.73 13.27 13.05
CA ASN A 145 -11.66 13.73 11.67
C ASN A 145 -11.55 12.61 10.64
N VAL A 146 -11.83 11.34 11.06
CA VAL A 146 -11.77 10.17 10.20
C VAL A 146 -13.16 9.65 9.86
N THR A 147 -13.52 9.70 8.59
CA THR A 147 -14.73 9.08 8.05
C THR A 147 -14.44 7.63 7.67
N GLN A 148 -15.07 6.69 8.42
CA GLN A 148 -14.94 5.25 8.22
C GLN A 148 -15.96 4.77 7.17
N LEU A 149 -15.54 4.61 5.91
CA LEU A 149 -16.36 4.06 4.84
C LEU A 149 -16.32 2.52 4.86
N ARG A 150 -17.44 1.88 4.49
CA ARG A 150 -17.61 0.43 4.63
C ARG A 150 -18.17 -0.17 3.36
N GLY A 151 -17.43 -1.11 2.76
CA GLY A 151 -17.83 -1.84 1.55
C GLY A 151 -16.64 -2.40 0.78
N ASP A 152 -16.95 -3.22 -0.23
CA ASP A 152 -15.97 -3.71 -1.21
C ASP A 152 -15.67 -2.58 -2.21
N SER A 153 -14.40 -2.18 -2.34
CA SER A 153 -13.96 -1.08 -3.22
C SER A 153 -14.35 -1.29 -4.69
N ARG A 154 -14.49 -2.54 -5.15
CA ARG A 154 -14.91 -2.86 -6.52
C ARG A 154 -16.38 -2.49 -6.82
N SER A 155 -17.21 -2.41 -5.80
CA SER A 155 -18.63 -2.10 -5.92
C SER A 155 -19.04 -0.85 -5.15
N TYR A 156 -18.08 -0.18 -4.51
CA TYR A 156 -18.34 1.05 -3.78
C TYR A 156 -18.66 2.20 -4.73
N ASP A 157 -19.68 2.97 -4.43
CA ASP A 157 -20.06 4.15 -5.21
C ASP A 157 -19.18 5.35 -4.83
N PHE A 158 -17.99 5.43 -5.43
CA PHE A 158 -17.05 6.53 -5.22
C PHE A 158 -17.59 7.88 -5.70
N ALA A 159 -18.47 7.88 -6.71
CA ALA A 159 -19.09 9.11 -7.20
C ALA A 159 -19.97 9.78 -6.15
N SER A 160 -20.59 8.99 -5.25
CA SER A 160 -21.44 9.51 -4.17
C SER A 160 -20.68 10.35 -3.13
N LEU A 161 -19.34 10.29 -3.11
CA LEU A 161 -18.54 11.11 -2.19
C LEU A 161 -18.54 12.60 -2.57
N ASP A 162 -18.79 12.91 -3.83
CA ASP A 162 -18.89 14.28 -4.40
C ASP A 162 -17.74 15.20 -3.95
N GLN A 163 -16.54 14.63 -3.82
CA GLN A 163 -15.32 15.38 -3.46
C GLN A 163 -14.07 14.74 -4.04
N LYS A 164 -13.03 15.56 -4.18
CA LYS A 164 -11.70 15.12 -4.62
C LYS A 164 -10.71 15.21 -3.45
N PHE A 165 -9.66 14.39 -3.51
CA PHE A 165 -8.66 14.26 -2.47
C PHE A 165 -7.28 14.67 -3.00
N ASP A 166 -6.47 15.25 -2.13
CA ASP A 166 -5.14 15.73 -2.46
C ASP A 166 -4.11 14.59 -2.41
N LEU A 167 -4.28 13.67 -1.45
CA LEU A 167 -3.46 12.48 -1.28
C LEU A 167 -4.36 11.24 -1.18
N VAL A 168 -4.11 10.25 -2.05
CA VAL A 168 -4.81 8.96 -2.06
C VAL A 168 -3.82 7.84 -1.85
N PHE A 169 -4.12 6.92 -0.93
CA PHE A 169 -3.34 5.72 -0.65
C PHE A 169 -4.14 4.46 -0.98
N ILE A 170 -3.60 3.58 -1.82
CA ILE A 170 -4.22 2.32 -2.21
C ILE A 170 -3.41 1.19 -1.59
N ASP A 171 -3.97 0.57 -0.55
CA ASP A 171 -3.39 -0.52 0.24
C ASP A 171 -4.46 -1.59 0.53
N GLY A 172 -5.21 -1.96 -0.52
CA GLY A 172 -6.29 -2.94 -0.46
C GLY A 172 -5.85 -4.35 -0.82
N ASP A 173 -6.50 -4.95 -1.83
CA ASP A 173 -6.13 -6.26 -2.37
C ASP A 173 -5.06 -6.08 -3.44
N HIS A 174 -4.03 -6.92 -3.42
CA HIS A 174 -2.83 -6.81 -4.28
C HIS A 174 -2.89 -7.68 -5.53
N HIS A 175 -3.99 -8.40 -5.76
CA HIS A 175 -4.16 -9.14 -7.01
C HIS A 175 -4.47 -8.17 -8.15
N HIS A 176 -3.96 -8.50 -9.35
CA HIS A 176 -4.01 -7.63 -10.53
C HIS A 176 -5.38 -7.00 -10.77
N ASP A 177 -6.44 -7.80 -10.94
CA ASP A 177 -7.76 -7.28 -11.32
C ASP A 177 -8.39 -6.38 -10.27
N PHE A 178 -8.13 -6.63 -8.99
CA PHE A 178 -8.60 -5.81 -7.88
C PHE A 178 -7.92 -4.45 -7.88
N LEU A 179 -6.59 -4.45 -7.97
CA LEU A 179 -5.82 -3.23 -7.95
C LEU A 179 -6.03 -2.37 -9.20
N VAL A 180 -6.23 -2.98 -10.38
CA VAL A 180 -6.66 -2.28 -11.61
C VAL A 180 -7.99 -1.56 -11.37
N SER A 181 -8.97 -2.25 -10.76
CA SER A 181 -10.28 -1.66 -10.44
C SER A 181 -10.16 -0.50 -9.48
N ASP A 182 -9.42 -0.66 -8.37
CA ASP A 182 -9.22 0.38 -7.37
C ASP A 182 -8.52 1.60 -7.97
N THR A 183 -7.47 1.37 -8.76
CA THR A 183 -6.73 2.44 -9.45
C THR A 183 -7.63 3.23 -10.40
N ARG A 184 -8.43 2.55 -11.24
CA ARG A 184 -9.35 3.21 -12.17
C ARG A 184 -10.39 4.05 -11.44
N ASN A 185 -11.02 3.49 -10.41
CA ASN A 185 -12.01 4.21 -9.60
C ASN A 185 -11.41 5.46 -8.95
N VAL A 186 -10.19 5.37 -8.44
CA VAL A 186 -9.46 6.51 -7.87
C VAL A 186 -9.26 7.60 -8.92
N PHE A 187 -8.74 7.26 -10.10
CA PHE A 187 -8.49 8.25 -11.16
C PHE A 187 -9.75 8.84 -11.77
N GLU A 188 -10.84 8.10 -11.81
CA GLU A 188 -12.12 8.57 -12.35
C GLU A 188 -12.86 9.48 -11.35
N HIS A 189 -12.87 9.10 -10.06
CA HIS A 189 -13.77 9.69 -9.10
C HIS A 189 -13.09 10.54 -8.02
N LEU A 190 -11.84 10.26 -7.62
CA LEU A 190 -11.27 10.81 -6.38
C LEU A 190 -10.16 11.84 -6.57
N VAL A 191 -9.50 11.90 -7.75
CA VAL A 191 -8.34 12.78 -7.95
C VAL A 191 -8.69 14.04 -8.74
N HIS A 192 -7.88 15.06 -8.57
CA HIS A 192 -7.78 16.28 -9.38
C HIS A 192 -6.35 16.45 -9.90
N ASP A 193 -6.07 17.46 -10.73
CA ASP A 193 -4.76 17.64 -11.41
C ASP A 193 -3.58 17.76 -10.45
N GLY A 194 -3.78 18.18 -9.21
CA GLY A 194 -2.75 18.32 -8.18
C GLY A 194 -2.63 17.14 -7.23
N SER A 195 -3.45 16.10 -7.41
CA SER A 195 -3.48 14.94 -6.50
C SER A 195 -2.23 14.07 -6.65
N ILE A 196 -1.84 13.45 -5.53
CA ILE A 196 -0.83 12.40 -5.47
C ILE A 196 -1.52 11.09 -5.14
N VAL A 197 -1.18 10.02 -5.87
CA VAL A 197 -1.66 8.66 -5.59
C VAL A 197 -0.47 7.79 -5.22
N VAL A 198 -0.57 7.08 -4.11
CA VAL A 198 0.45 6.16 -3.61
C VAL A 198 -0.14 4.76 -3.56
N TRP A 199 0.57 3.78 -4.11
CA TRP A 199 0.24 2.35 -4.00
C TRP A 199 1.21 1.67 -3.07
N HIS A 200 0.70 0.91 -2.12
CA HIS A 200 1.49 0.03 -1.26
C HIS A 200 1.80 -1.30 -1.96
N ASP A 201 2.72 -2.05 -1.39
CA ASP A 201 3.12 -3.39 -1.86
C ASP A 201 3.53 -3.48 -3.34
N TYR A 202 3.96 -2.35 -3.94
CA TYR A 202 4.69 -2.34 -5.20
C TYR A 202 5.95 -3.22 -5.13
N GLY A 203 6.61 -3.27 -3.98
CA GLY A 203 7.69 -4.20 -3.68
C GLY A 203 7.33 -5.18 -2.58
N PHE A 204 7.83 -6.42 -2.66
CA PHE A 204 7.88 -7.32 -1.51
C PHE A 204 8.75 -6.72 -0.40
N HIS A 205 9.86 -6.11 -0.83
CA HIS A 205 10.80 -5.31 -0.08
C HIS A 205 11.15 -4.05 -0.90
N PRO A 206 11.78 -3.03 -0.31
CA PRO A 206 12.20 -1.84 -1.04
C PRO A 206 13.15 -2.11 -2.23
N ASP A 207 13.82 -3.25 -2.22
CA ASP A 207 14.77 -3.73 -3.23
C ASP A 207 14.28 -4.97 -3.99
N GLU A 208 12.98 -5.26 -3.97
CA GLU A 208 12.37 -6.41 -4.67
C GLU A 208 11.00 -6.04 -5.24
N VAL A 209 10.90 -5.90 -6.55
CA VAL A 209 9.67 -5.52 -7.26
C VAL A 209 8.64 -6.66 -7.23
N ARG A 210 7.38 -6.32 -7.04
CA ARG A 210 6.23 -7.20 -7.21
C ARG A 210 5.56 -6.88 -8.55
N PHE A 211 5.92 -7.63 -9.59
CA PHE A 211 5.52 -7.35 -10.96
C PHE A 211 4.02 -7.48 -11.22
N GLU A 212 3.29 -8.31 -10.47
CA GLU A 212 1.83 -8.36 -10.53
C GLU A 212 1.22 -7.00 -10.14
N VAL A 213 1.70 -6.41 -9.04
CA VAL A 213 1.26 -5.11 -8.56
C VAL A 213 1.67 -4.00 -9.53
N MET A 214 2.91 -4.05 -10.04
CA MET A 214 3.38 -3.09 -11.05
C MET A 214 2.52 -3.12 -12.31
N ALA A 215 2.21 -4.32 -12.82
CA ALA A 215 1.33 -4.49 -13.98
C ALA A 215 -0.05 -3.87 -13.73
N ALA A 216 -0.63 -4.15 -12.57
CA ALA A 216 -1.94 -3.63 -12.19
C ALA A 216 -1.96 -2.09 -12.08
N ILE A 217 -0.92 -1.49 -11.49
CA ILE A 217 -0.78 -0.03 -11.43
C ILE A 217 -0.76 0.55 -12.85
N LEU A 218 0.13 0.05 -13.71
CA LEU A 218 0.28 0.54 -15.09
C LEU A 218 -0.98 0.34 -15.94
N ASP A 219 -1.69 -0.78 -15.76
CA ASP A 219 -2.96 -1.06 -16.46
C ASP A 219 -4.13 -0.20 -15.94
N GLY A 220 -4.03 0.23 -14.68
CA GLY A 220 -5.05 1.04 -14.02
C GLY A 220 -4.95 2.54 -14.28
N VAL A 221 -3.73 3.11 -14.27
CA VAL A 221 -3.53 4.57 -14.37
C VAL A 221 -3.89 5.15 -15.74
N GLY A 222 -3.91 4.32 -16.78
CA GLY A 222 -4.09 4.77 -18.17
C GLY A 222 -2.76 5.18 -18.82
N HIS A 223 -2.68 4.97 -20.15
CA HIS A 223 -1.42 5.09 -20.91
C HIS A 223 -0.78 6.48 -20.82
N ASP A 224 -1.58 7.52 -20.74
CA ASP A 224 -1.17 8.93 -20.68
C ASP A 224 -0.49 9.31 -19.36
N ARG A 225 -0.56 8.45 -18.34
CA ARG A 225 -0.03 8.70 -16.99
C ARG A 225 1.13 7.80 -16.60
N THR A 226 1.42 6.75 -17.36
CA THR A 226 2.45 5.75 -17.01
C THR A 226 3.84 6.35 -16.83
N GLU A 227 4.21 7.40 -17.61
CA GLU A 227 5.50 8.08 -17.51
C GLU A 227 5.68 8.88 -16.21
N ARG A 228 4.61 9.08 -15.42
CA ARG A 228 4.62 9.79 -14.13
C ARG A 228 4.38 8.87 -12.95
N VAL A 229 4.60 7.58 -13.14
CA VAL A 229 4.57 6.57 -12.07
C VAL A 229 5.99 6.18 -11.73
N TYR A 230 6.33 6.25 -10.45
CA TYR A 230 7.68 6.04 -9.94
C TYR A 230 7.68 5.08 -8.77
N GLN A 231 8.77 4.36 -8.56
CA GLN A 231 9.10 3.74 -7.28
C GLN A 231 9.71 4.78 -6.36
N VAL A 232 9.34 4.79 -5.08
CA VAL A 232 10.01 5.62 -4.08
C VAL A 232 11.08 4.81 -3.35
N ALA A 233 12.32 5.28 -3.41
CA ALA A 233 13.46 4.60 -2.76
C ALA A 233 13.19 4.36 -1.26
N HIS A 234 13.70 3.24 -0.74
CA HIS A 234 13.56 2.82 0.67
C HIS A 234 12.13 2.56 1.15
N THR A 235 11.16 2.47 0.25
CA THR A 235 9.76 2.15 0.55
C THR A 235 9.27 0.96 -0.26
N LYS A 236 8.14 0.40 0.14
CA LYS A 236 7.38 -0.57 -0.65
C LYS A 236 6.38 0.10 -1.59
N CYS A 237 6.50 1.41 -1.81
CA CYS A 237 5.49 2.21 -2.49
C CYS A 237 5.88 2.57 -3.92
N ALA A 238 4.87 2.55 -4.80
CA ALA A 238 4.86 3.32 -6.03
C ALA A 238 4.05 4.61 -5.85
N ILE A 239 4.35 5.63 -6.66
CA ILE A 239 3.69 6.94 -6.58
C ILE A 239 3.37 7.47 -7.98
N TYR A 240 2.21 8.08 -8.14
CA TYR A 240 1.86 8.94 -9.26
C TYR A 240 1.81 10.39 -8.79
N THR A 241 2.41 11.26 -9.58
CA THR A 241 2.34 12.70 -9.35
C THR A 241 2.02 13.43 -10.65
N GLY A 242 1.34 14.57 -10.56
CA GLY A 242 1.11 15.44 -11.72
C GLY A 242 2.38 16.12 -12.26
N LYS A 243 3.52 16.00 -11.55
CA LYS A 243 4.81 16.60 -11.90
C LYS A 243 5.80 15.52 -12.31
N GLU A 244 6.75 15.88 -13.17
CA GLU A 244 7.91 15.07 -13.47
C GLU A 244 9.00 15.26 -12.41
N TYR A 245 9.68 14.18 -12.07
CA TYR A 245 10.81 14.19 -11.16
C TYR A 245 12.05 13.60 -11.82
N PRO A 246 13.24 14.11 -11.54
CA PRO A 246 14.48 13.44 -11.90
C PRO A 246 14.50 12.04 -11.30
N SER A 247 14.58 11.02 -12.14
CA SER A 247 14.54 9.62 -11.73
C SER A 247 15.71 8.84 -12.31
N LYS A 248 16.03 7.71 -11.68
CA LYS A 248 17.03 6.75 -12.18
C LYS A 248 16.30 5.46 -12.58
N PRO A 249 16.79 4.68 -13.56
CA PRO A 249 16.32 3.32 -13.77
C PRO A 249 16.41 2.51 -12.48
N ALA A 250 15.51 1.53 -12.30
CA ALA A 250 15.64 0.57 -11.22
C ALA A 250 16.90 -0.29 -11.45
N GLU A 251 17.70 -0.45 -10.41
CA GLU A 251 18.94 -1.23 -10.43
C GLU A 251 19.00 -2.13 -9.19
N PHE A 252 19.26 -3.42 -9.37
CA PHE A 252 19.39 -4.38 -8.28
C PHE A 252 20.73 -5.12 -8.35
N PRO A 253 21.40 -5.40 -7.21
CA PRO A 253 21.01 -5.03 -5.85
C PRO A 253 21.14 -3.53 -5.56
N VAL A 254 20.25 -3.01 -4.72
CA VAL A 254 20.30 -1.61 -4.26
C VAL A 254 21.47 -1.42 -3.29
N ILE A 255 22.32 -0.43 -3.57
CA ILE A 255 23.36 -0.01 -2.64
C ILE A 255 22.81 1.14 -1.80
N PRO A 256 22.74 1.02 -0.44
CA PRO A 256 22.17 2.07 0.38
C PRO A 256 23.00 3.34 0.35
N GLU A 257 22.35 4.46 0.01
CA GLU A 257 22.94 5.82 0.08
C GLU A 257 22.48 6.58 1.33
N GLU A 258 21.45 6.07 2.01
CA GLU A 258 20.79 6.67 3.17
C GLU A 258 20.50 5.60 4.24
N TYR A 259 20.30 6.03 5.49
CA TYR A 259 19.82 5.18 6.56
C TYR A 259 18.85 5.96 7.44
N PHE A 260 17.96 5.23 8.13
CA PHE A 260 16.93 5.81 8.99
C PHE A 260 17.18 5.45 10.45
N THR A 261 16.92 6.39 11.36
CA THR A 261 17.00 6.17 12.80
C THR A 261 15.62 6.25 13.43
N PHE A 262 15.38 5.47 14.48
CA PHE A 262 14.09 5.38 15.16
C PHE A 262 14.24 5.48 16.65
N ASP A 263 13.34 6.26 17.29
CA ASP A 263 13.11 6.21 18.73
C ASP A 263 11.83 5.43 19.01
N LEU A 264 11.93 4.28 19.67
CA LEU A 264 10.80 3.40 19.93
C LEU A 264 10.36 3.47 21.39
N SER A 265 9.06 3.67 21.61
CA SER A 265 8.44 3.54 22.92
C SER A 265 7.30 2.54 22.90
N ARG A 266 7.24 1.64 23.89
CA ARG A 266 6.19 0.66 24.01
C ARG A 266 5.01 1.18 24.83
N LYS A 267 3.79 1.12 24.27
CA LYS A 267 2.55 1.42 24.97
C LYS A 267 1.62 0.21 24.94
N LYS A 268 0.80 0.03 26.00
CA LYS A 268 -0.25 -0.99 26.01
C LYS A 268 -1.47 -0.44 25.25
N ILE A 269 -2.07 -1.28 24.40
CA ILE A 269 -3.37 -0.99 23.77
C ILE A 269 -4.40 -1.04 24.91
N GLN A 270 -5.11 0.08 25.12
CA GLN A 270 -6.21 0.11 26.08
C GLN A 270 -7.42 -0.63 25.47
N ALA A 271 -8.07 -1.47 26.27
CA ALA A 271 -9.33 -2.07 25.85
C ALA A 271 -10.32 -0.96 25.42
N PRO A 272 -11.12 -1.17 24.34
CA PRO A 272 -12.09 -0.19 23.94
C PRO A 272 -12.96 0.19 25.12
N ARG A 273 -13.09 1.50 25.38
CA ARG A 273 -14.06 1.98 26.37
C ARG A 273 -15.43 1.50 25.89
N ASN A 274 -16.07 0.61 26.66
CA ASN A 274 -17.44 0.18 26.39
C ASN A 274 -18.32 1.43 26.29
N LYS A 275 -18.54 1.94 25.08
CA LYS A 275 -19.73 2.76 24.84
C LYS A 275 -20.89 1.77 24.75
N PRO A 276 -21.92 1.86 25.59
CA PRO A 276 -23.10 1.05 25.42
C PRO A 276 -23.67 1.33 24.01
N ILE A 277 -24.03 0.24 23.33
CA ILE A 277 -24.68 0.21 22.01
C ILE A 277 -26.04 0.89 22.14
#